data_20884531c934ac00a6ecfefea259aa21
#
_entry.id   20884531c934ac00a6ecfefea259aa21
#
_cell.length_a   1.000
_cell.length_b   1.000
_cell.length_c   1.000
_cell.angle_alpha   90.00
_cell.angle_beta   90.00
_cell.angle_gamma   90.00
#
_symmetry.space_group_name_H-M   'P 1'
#
loop_
_entity.id
_entity.type
_entity.pdbx_description
1 polymer ?
#
loop_
_entity_poly.entity_id
_entity_poly.type
_entity_poly.pdbx_seq_one_letter_code
_entity_poly.pdbx_strand_id
1 'polypeptide(L)'
;LSFLPVVELGETFAPFAFLRKNFGFIPNLFRAQTLLPRVIEAETRIAESVLLTERVLSRRQKECLLLAISAANQSTYCVTAHWEMLRTLGMTDRQLRQVTIDYRRAGLSETDQALLDFGLKLTQHPTSVSRQDIEGLRGHDFTDEAILEAVLVSAFTDFVCTLSTGLGATPDFKPRKVSLKRVAHRSEVNPAGLHTHDKPKPFLRAVDLSSDTFPPFAFFRERFGFIPNIFRAQTLRPDVVEAEADVVRTVLLTDDVLPRVYKEYILLVVSAANLNTYCVAVHCEMLRALGIPEDQSDQIAVDHRQAGLSGADIALLDFALKLSQRPTEVGQEDIDGLRRRDFTDGQILESIVMTALTSYLNTLQMGLGTVPDFEPKHVLRAHVSSGADVLESARTGDGDVEITNLLPTLEGLNDRERAGVAAGALEDPDGDLVARVKGGDLEAFEGLVRRYDRRIYRILMSVTGRAEDAEDGTQSVFLKAFEQIGKFRGASKFSTWLTRVAINEGLNRLRERKNLQSLDEDGVNHEEEFRPRQVQAWEDNPEQLYSKTEMRGLVERALMKLPSMYRMVVVLRDVEQFSTEEAATALGLRVPALKTRLLRGRLMLREALAPYFVGRGRVPQPRV
;
A
#
# COMPACT_ATOMS: atom_id res chain seq x y z
N LEU A 1 7.25 -9.32 -28.93
CA LEU A 1 5.95 -9.84 -28.46
C LEU A 1 5.84 -9.81 -26.93
N SER A 2 6.93 -10.06 -26.21
CA SER A 2 6.99 -10.04 -24.74
C SER A 2 8.45 -9.90 -24.26
N PHE A 3 8.64 -9.65 -22.96
CA PHE A 3 9.97 -9.62 -22.33
C PHE A 3 10.63 -11.00 -22.26
N LEU A 4 9.82 -12.06 -22.30
CA LEU A 4 10.25 -13.46 -22.25
C LEU A 4 10.19 -14.11 -23.62
N PRO A 5 11.02 -15.15 -23.88
CA PRO A 5 10.97 -15.88 -25.14
C PRO A 5 9.63 -16.63 -25.30
N VAL A 6 9.21 -16.77 -26.54
CA VAL A 6 7.98 -17.49 -26.91
C VAL A 6 8.39 -18.83 -27.54
N VAL A 7 7.80 -19.92 -27.06
CA VAL A 7 7.98 -21.26 -27.60
C VAL A 7 6.77 -21.58 -28.49
N GLU A 8 7.01 -22.17 -29.68
CA GLU A 8 5.91 -22.60 -30.51
C GLU A 8 5.25 -23.86 -29.92
N LEU A 9 3.96 -23.69 -29.56
CA LEU A 9 3.10 -24.82 -29.20
C LEU A 9 2.37 -25.31 -30.47
N GLY A 10 2.31 -26.64 -30.66
CA GLY A 10 1.65 -27.24 -31.80
C GLY A 10 0.19 -26.83 -32.00
N GLU A 11 -0.33 -26.93 -33.20
CA GLU A 11 -1.72 -26.58 -33.55
C GLU A 11 -2.76 -27.37 -32.74
N THR A 12 -2.40 -28.50 -32.19
CA THR A 12 -3.24 -29.38 -31.36
C THR A 12 -3.36 -28.95 -29.91
N PHE A 13 -2.68 -27.86 -29.48
CA PHE A 13 -2.80 -27.35 -28.12
C PHE A 13 -4.21 -26.80 -27.88
N ALA A 14 -4.98 -27.55 -27.07
CA ALA A 14 -6.41 -27.30 -26.87
C ALA A 14 -6.77 -25.85 -26.46
N PRO A 15 -6.03 -25.17 -25.54
CA PRO A 15 -6.30 -23.77 -25.23
C PRO A 15 -6.21 -22.84 -26.43
N PHE A 16 -5.28 -23.07 -27.37
CA PHE A 16 -5.16 -22.24 -28.56
C PHE A 16 -6.32 -22.44 -29.54
N ALA A 17 -6.81 -23.68 -29.66
CA ALA A 17 -8.03 -23.95 -30.43
C ALA A 17 -9.25 -23.27 -29.81
N PHE A 18 -9.38 -23.32 -28.48
CA PHE A 18 -10.44 -22.63 -27.71
C PHE A 18 -10.37 -21.10 -27.91
N LEU A 19 -9.18 -20.49 -27.79
CA LEU A 19 -9.00 -19.06 -27.95
C LEU A 19 -9.33 -18.60 -29.40
N ARG A 20 -8.89 -19.34 -30.42
CA ARG A 20 -9.26 -19.07 -31.82
C ARG A 20 -10.77 -19.12 -32.06
N LYS A 21 -11.45 -20.10 -31.44
CA LYS A 21 -12.91 -20.25 -31.56
C LYS A 21 -13.66 -19.07 -30.95
N ASN A 22 -13.22 -18.58 -29.77
CA ASN A 22 -13.94 -17.56 -29.03
C ASN A 22 -13.54 -16.11 -29.38
N PHE A 23 -12.27 -15.88 -29.77
CA PHE A 23 -11.74 -14.55 -30.09
C PHE A 23 -11.41 -14.35 -31.58
N GLY A 24 -11.39 -15.42 -32.39
CA GLY A 24 -10.96 -15.38 -33.79
C GLY A 24 -9.44 -15.44 -33.99
N PHE A 25 -8.66 -15.34 -32.92
CA PHE A 25 -7.19 -15.38 -32.93
C PHE A 25 -6.66 -15.88 -31.58
N ILE A 26 -5.35 -16.05 -31.46
CA ILE A 26 -4.70 -16.34 -30.18
C ILE A 26 -4.14 -15.02 -29.63
N PRO A 27 -4.68 -14.46 -28.53
CA PRO A 27 -4.15 -13.24 -27.95
C PRO A 27 -2.67 -13.32 -27.55
N ASN A 28 -1.92 -12.26 -27.81
CA ASN A 28 -0.48 -12.19 -27.51
C ASN A 28 -0.16 -12.43 -26.03
N LEU A 29 -1.10 -12.11 -25.14
CA LEU A 29 -1.00 -12.42 -23.71
C LEU A 29 -0.75 -13.93 -23.48
N PHE A 30 -1.53 -14.80 -24.15
CA PHE A 30 -1.36 -16.26 -24.02
C PHE A 30 -0.13 -16.77 -24.79
N ARG A 31 0.23 -16.13 -25.92
CA ARG A 31 1.48 -16.45 -26.64
C ARG A 31 2.71 -16.16 -25.79
N ALA A 32 2.67 -15.11 -24.97
CA ALA A 32 3.78 -14.72 -24.10
C ALA A 32 4.02 -15.71 -22.94
N GLN A 33 3.11 -16.66 -22.71
CA GLN A 33 3.15 -17.63 -21.60
C GLN A 33 3.52 -19.05 -22.04
N THR A 34 3.92 -19.24 -23.27
CA THR A 34 4.16 -20.59 -23.86
C THR A 34 5.29 -21.38 -23.23
N LEU A 35 6.11 -20.75 -22.39
CA LEU A 35 7.08 -21.46 -21.54
C LEU A 35 6.39 -22.35 -20.48
N LEU A 36 5.16 -22.03 -20.10
CA LEU A 36 4.38 -22.77 -19.10
C LEU A 36 2.97 -23.11 -19.63
N PRO A 37 2.81 -24.09 -20.53
CA PRO A 37 1.52 -24.42 -21.15
C PRO A 37 0.39 -24.71 -20.15
N ARG A 38 0.72 -25.33 -18.99
CA ARG A 38 -0.25 -25.61 -17.93
C ARG A 38 -0.90 -24.34 -17.35
N VAL A 39 -0.16 -23.23 -17.33
CA VAL A 39 -0.70 -21.94 -16.87
C VAL A 39 -1.75 -21.44 -17.85
N ILE A 40 -1.47 -21.54 -19.16
CA ILE A 40 -2.43 -21.17 -20.21
C ILE A 40 -3.72 -22.02 -20.10
N GLU A 41 -3.59 -23.32 -19.81
CA GLU A 41 -4.74 -24.22 -19.61
C GLU A 41 -5.62 -23.76 -18.43
N ALA A 42 -5.01 -23.45 -17.30
CA ALA A 42 -5.73 -22.99 -16.11
C ALA A 42 -6.38 -21.61 -16.32
N GLU A 43 -5.66 -20.67 -16.93
CA GLU A 43 -6.17 -19.34 -17.23
C GLU A 43 -7.32 -19.32 -18.22
N THR A 44 -7.27 -20.18 -19.25
CA THR A 44 -8.38 -20.27 -20.23
C THR A 44 -9.65 -20.77 -19.57
N ARG A 45 -9.59 -21.67 -18.58
CA ARG A 45 -10.78 -22.13 -17.83
C ARG A 45 -11.38 -21.02 -16.97
N ILE A 46 -10.54 -20.23 -16.28
CA ILE A 46 -11.04 -19.07 -15.53
C ILE A 46 -11.65 -18.03 -16.48
N ALA A 47 -10.97 -17.73 -17.58
CA ALA A 47 -11.49 -16.79 -18.59
C ALA A 47 -12.84 -17.27 -19.17
N GLU A 48 -13.01 -18.57 -19.40
CA GLU A 48 -14.27 -19.16 -19.82
C GLU A 48 -15.37 -18.95 -18.78
N SER A 49 -15.12 -19.35 -17.52
CA SER A 49 -16.09 -19.29 -16.45
C SER A 49 -16.46 -17.84 -16.08
N VAL A 50 -15.49 -16.97 -15.91
CA VAL A 50 -15.71 -15.59 -15.45
C VAL A 50 -16.19 -14.68 -16.57
N LEU A 51 -15.55 -14.76 -17.74
CA LEU A 51 -15.72 -13.76 -18.79
C LEU A 51 -16.67 -14.21 -19.89
N LEU A 52 -16.51 -15.45 -20.41
CA LEU A 52 -17.23 -15.88 -21.61
C LEU A 52 -18.62 -16.46 -21.32
N THR A 53 -18.84 -16.97 -20.10
CA THR A 53 -20.14 -17.50 -19.69
C THR A 53 -21.07 -16.35 -19.29
N GLU A 54 -22.14 -16.13 -20.06
CA GLU A 54 -23.18 -15.16 -19.70
C GLU A 54 -24.22 -15.84 -18.81
N ARG A 55 -24.32 -15.46 -17.53
CA ARG A 55 -25.33 -15.93 -16.60
C ARG A 55 -26.26 -14.81 -16.17
N VAL A 56 -25.74 -13.83 -15.42
CA VAL A 56 -26.51 -12.71 -14.89
C VAL A 56 -26.05 -11.40 -15.51
N LEU A 57 -24.73 -11.13 -15.48
CA LEU A 57 -24.18 -9.97 -16.16
C LEU A 57 -24.04 -10.26 -17.66
N SER A 58 -24.55 -9.37 -18.49
CA SER A 58 -24.36 -9.42 -19.94
C SER A 58 -22.88 -9.28 -20.31
N ARG A 59 -22.50 -9.83 -21.47
CA ARG A 59 -21.14 -9.64 -22.02
C ARG A 59 -20.73 -8.18 -22.08
N ARG A 60 -21.65 -7.31 -22.51
CA ARG A 60 -21.40 -5.87 -22.58
C ARG A 60 -21.07 -5.25 -21.22
N GLN A 61 -21.78 -5.62 -20.15
CA GLN A 61 -21.49 -5.14 -18.79
C GLN A 61 -20.13 -5.59 -18.31
N LYS A 62 -19.78 -6.88 -18.51
CA LYS A 62 -18.46 -7.42 -18.19
C LYS A 62 -17.35 -6.69 -18.94
N GLU A 63 -17.50 -6.47 -20.24
CA GLU A 63 -16.51 -5.76 -21.06
C GLU A 63 -16.39 -4.27 -20.67
N CYS A 64 -17.47 -3.62 -20.24
CA CYS A 64 -17.42 -2.25 -19.71
C CYS A 64 -16.63 -2.17 -18.41
N LEU A 65 -16.81 -3.15 -17.49
CA LEU A 65 -16.00 -3.27 -16.28
C LEU A 65 -14.51 -3.45 -16.63
N LEU A 66 -14.21 -4.42 -17.52
CA LEU A 66 -12.85 -4.69 -18.00
C LEU A 66 -12.20 -3.43 -18.58
N LEU A 67 -12.91 -2.71 -19.45
CA LEU A 67 -12.39 -1.49 -20.08
C LEU A 67 -12.13 -0.38 -19.05
N ALA A 68 -13.10 -0.10 -18.16
CA ALA A 68 -12.99 0.98 -17.19
C ALA A 68 -11.87 0.72 -16.17
N ILE A 69 -11.78 -0.51 -15.64
CA ILE A 69 -10.76 -0.90 -14.69
C ILE A 69 -9.37 -0.95 -15.35
N SER A 70 -9.28 -1.46 -16.59
CA SER A 70 -8.03 -1.47 -17.35
C SER A 70 -7.51 -0.07 -17.62
N ALA A 71 -8.40 0.89 -17.86
CA ALA A 71 -8.04 2.30 -18.03
C ALA A 71 -7.52 2.90 -16.72
N ALA A 72 -8.17 2.60 -15.60
CA ALA A 72 -7.72 3.02 -14.28
C ALA A 72 -6.37 2.40 -13.88
N ASN A 73 -6.15 1.12 -14.24
CA ASN A 73 -4.88 0.41 -14.04
C ASN A 73 -3.79 0.77 -15.07
N GLN A 74 -4.10 1.65 -16.04
CA GLN A 74 -3.19 2.10 -17.11
C GLN A 74 -2.62 0.95 -17.98
N SER A 75 -3.34 -0.17 -18.11
CA SER A 75 -2.94 -1.29 -18.94
C SER A 75 -3.29 -1.03 -20.40
N THR A 76 -2.31 -0.59 -21.20
CA THR A 76 -2.50 -0.35 -22.65
C THR A 76 -2.96 -1.60 -23.40
N TYR A 77 -2.45 -2.77 -23.03
CA TYR A 77 -2.85 -4.05 -23.60
C TYR A 77 -4.35 -4.30 -23.42
N CYS A 78 -4.81 -4.28 -22.16
CA CYS A 78 -6.20 -4.57 -21.82
C CYS A 78 -7.17 -3.50 -22.36
N VAL A 79 -6.83 -2.21 -22.24
CA VAL A 79 -7.63 -1.12 -22.80
C VAL A 79 -7.85 -1.35 -24.30
N THR A 80 -6.80 -1.70 -25.05
CA THR A 80 -6.89 -1.91 -26.49
C THR A 80 -7.76 -3.11 -26.85
N ALA A 81 -7.61 -4.23 -26.12
CA ALA A 81 -8.37 -5.46 -26.34
C ALA A 81 -9.87 -5.24 -26.07
N HIS A 82 -10.21 -4.70 -24.89
CA HIS A 82 -11.61 -4.52 -24.48
C HIS A 82 -12.31 -3.38 -25.25
N TRP A 83 -11.56 -2.38 -25.73
CA TRP A 83 -12.09 -1.39 -26.65
C TRP A 83 -12.59 -2.03 -27.94
N GLU A 84 -11.77 -2.88 -28.56
CA GLU A 84 -12.18 -3.55 -29.82
C GLU A 84 -13.32 -4.54 -29.57
N MET A 85 -13.33 -5.23 -28.43
CA MET A 85 -14.42 -6.13 -28.08
C MET A 85 -15.75 -5.38 -27.94
N LEU A 86 -15.78 -4.28 -27.19
CA LEU A 86 -16.99 -3.46 -27.03
C LEU A 86 -17.43 -2.80 -28.35
N ARG A 87 -16.49 -2.49 -29.25
CA ARG A 87 -16.82 -2.01 -30.59
C ARG A 87 -17.57 -3.07 -31.39
N THR A 88 -17.20 -4.34 -31.29
CA THR A 88 -17.93 -5.45 -31.91
C THR A 88 -19.31 -5.66 -31.29
N LEU A 89 -19.49 -5.29 -30.02
CA LEU A 89 -20.77 -5.29 -29.30
C LEU A 89 -21.62 -4.03 -29.58
N GLY A 90 -21.25 -3.21 -30.56
CA GLY A 90 -22.03 -2.09 -31.06
C GLY A 90 -21.81 -0.76 -30.31
N MET A 91 -20.82 -0.64 -29.45
CA MET A 91 -20.48 0.65 -28.84
C MET A 91 -19.69 1.53 -29.82
N THR A 92 -19.99 2.81 -29.84
CA THR A 92 -19.30 3.81 -30.67
C THR A 92 -17.97 4.21 -30.04
N ASP A 93 -16.99 4.61 -30.86
CA ASP A 93 -15.69 5.13 -30.38
C ASP A 93 -15.84 6.32 -29.41
N ARG A 94 -16.90 7.12 -29.54
CA ARG A 94 -17.23 8.21 -28.62
C ARG A 94 -17.59 7.66 -27.22
N GLN A 95 -18.46 6.66 -27.14
CA GLN A 95 -18.88 6.02 -25.89
C GLN A 95 -17.68 5.33 -25.22
N LEU A 96 -16.91 4.57 -26.01
CA LEU A 96 -15.71 3.86 -25.51
C LEU A 96 -14.68 4.83 -24.92
N ARG A 97 -14.46 5.96 -25.59
CA ARG A 97 -13.60 7.02 -25.06
C ARG A 97 -14.14 7.58 -23.74
N GLN A 98 -15.45 7.74 -23.61
CA GLN A 98 -16.04 8.20 -22.35
C GLN A 98 -15.89 7.14 -21.25
N VAL A 99 -16.09 5.86 -21.54
CA VAL A 99 -15.87 4.78 -20.55
C VAL A 99 -14.45 4.82 -19.98
N THR A 100 -13.44 5.15 -20.80
CA THR A 100 -12.04 5.21 -20.31
C THR A 100 -11.67 6.51 -19.60
N ILE A 101 -12.43 7.60 -19.76
CA ILE A 101 -12.10 8.92 -19.20
C ILE A 101 -13.09 9.31 -18.09
N ASP A 102 -14.38 9.20 -18.39
CA ASP A 102 -15.51 9.54 -17.51
C ASP A 102 -16.75 8.79 -18.00
N TYR A 103 -16.93 7.56 -17.52
CA TYR A 103 -18.01 6.66 -17.93
C TYR A 103 -19.42 7.24 -17.66
N ARG A 104 -19.57 8.18 -16.71
CA ARG A 104 -20.85 8.87 -16.45
C ARG A 104 -21.35 9.65 -17.66
N ARG A 105 -20.46 10.01 -18.59
CA ARG A 105 -20.78 10.68 -19.84
C ARG A 105 -20.92 9.73 -21.03
N ALA A 106 -20.76 8.42 -20.82
CA ALA A 106 -20.84 7.43 -21.91
C ALA A 106 -22.27 7.09 -22.35
N GLY A 107 -23.30 7.65 -21.71
CA GLY A 107 -24.72 7.34 -21.99
C GLY A 107 -25.11 5.92 -21.53
N LEU A 108 -24.48 5.45 -20.45
CA LEU A 108 -24.82 4.20 -19.79
C LEU A 108 -26.04 4.40 -18.87
N SER A 109 -26.79 3.30 -18.61
CA SER A 109 -27.86 3.30 -17.61
C SER A 109 -27.32 3.60 -16.21
N GLU A 110 -28.18 4.05 -15.29
CA GLU A 110 -27.81 4.24 -13.88
C GLU A 110 -27.33 2.93 -13.24
N THR A 111 -27.96 1.81 -13.58
CA THR A 111 -27.56 0.48 -13.16
C THR A 111 -26.14 0.14 -13.64
N ASP A 112 -25.81 0.39 -14.92
CA ASP A 112 -24.46 0.14 -15.45
C ASP A 112 -23.43 1.09 -14.81
N GLN A 113 -23.81 2.34 -14.53
CA GLN A 113 -22.92 3.28 -13.83
C GLN A 113 -22.63 2.83 -12.39
N ALA A 114 -23.65 2.36 -11.65
CA ALA A 114 -23.47 1.80 -10.30
C ALA A 114 -22.54 0.58 -10.32
N LEU A 115 -22.64 -0.27 -11.32
CA LEU A 115 -21.76 -1.41 -11.54
C LEU A 115 -20.29 -0.97 -11.75
N LEU A 116 -20.06 0.06 -12.56
CA LEU A 116 -18.72 0.60 -12.82
C LEU A 116 -18.16 1.35 -11.59
N ASP A 117 -19.00 2.10 -10.86
CA ASP A 117 -18.62 2.74 -9.59
C ASP A 117 -18.09 1.70 -8.59
N PHE A 118 -18.81 0.59 -8.44
CA PHE A 118 -18.40 -0.50 -7.55
C PHE A 118 -17.10 -1.17 -8.02
N GLY A 119 -17.00 -1.57 -9.30
CA GLY A 119 -15.79 -2.24 -9.82
C GLY A 119 -14.55 -1.36 -9.71
N LEU A 120 -14.66 -0.08 -10.03
CA LEU A 120 -13.56 0.89 -9.87
C LEU A 120 -13.20 1.10 -8.40
N LYS A 121 -14.18 1.21 -7.51
CA LYS A 121 -13.92 1.31 -6.07
C LYS A 121 -13.19 0.07 -5.57
N LEU A 122 -13.64 -1.12 -5.97
CA LEU A 122 -13.06 -2.39 -5.55
C LEU A 122 -11.59 -2.53 -5.98
N THR A 123 -11.22 -2.07 -7.17
CA THR A 123 -9.85 -2.19 -7.70
C THR A 123 -8.95 -1.03 -7.29
N GLN A 124 -9.48 0.20 -7.17
CA GLN A 124 -8.68 1.38 -6.83
C GLN A 124 -8.60 1.63 -5.31
N HIS A 125 -9.64 1.28 -4.57
CA HIS A 125 -9.76 1.51 -3.13
C HIS A 125 -10.32 0.28 -2.41
N PRO A 126 -9.70 -0.91 -2.55
CA PRO A 126 -10.28 -2.18 -2.09
C PRO A 126 -10.60 -2.19 -0.59
N THR A 127 -9.77 -1.56 0.24
CA THR A 127 -9.98 -1.47 1.69
C THR A 127 -11.14 -0.57 2.12
N SER A 128 -11.69 0.21 1.20
CA SER A 128 -12.85 1.07 1.46
C SER A 128 -14.18 0.39 1.09
N VAL A 129 -14.14 -0.80 0.48
CA VAL A 129 -15.34 -1.56 0.14
C VAL A 129 -16.00 -2.08 1.42
N SER A 130 -17.30 -1.91 1.49
CA SER A 130 -18.10 -2.19 2.67
C SER A 130 -19.42 -2.86 2.30
N ARG A 131 -20.14 -3.35 3.30
CA ARG A 131 -21.49 -3.88 3.11
C ARG A 131 -22.46 -2.85 2.49
N GLN A 132 -22.25 -1.55 2.74
CA GLN A 132 -23.09 -0.50 2.15
C GLN A 132 -22.96 -0.43 0.62
N ASP A 133 -21.79 -0.75 0.06
CA ASP A 133 -21.58 -0.79 -1.39
C ASP A 133 -22.37 -1.95 -2.02
N ILE A 134 -22.42 -3.09 -1.33
CA ILE A 134 -23.20 -4.25 -1.75
C ILE A 134 -24.71 -3.95 -1.68
N GLU A 135 -25.17 -3.31 -0.59
CA GLU A 135 -26.57 -2.86 -0.48
C GLU A 135 -26.91 -1.80 -1.53
N GLY A 136 -25.95 -0.93 -1.89
CA GLY A 136 -26.10 0.00 -3.00
C GLY A 136 -26.40 -0.71 -4.33
N LEU A 137 -25.64 -1.77 -4.64
CA LEU A 137 -25.90 -2.59 -5.85
C LEU A 137 -27.25 -3.31 -5.79
N ARG A 138 -27.62 -3.86 -4.62
CA ARG A 138 -28.96 -4.46 -4.43
C ARG A 138 -30.08 -3.44 -4.66
N GLY A 139 -29.85 -2.16 -4.28
CA GLY A 139 -30.76 -1.05 -4.56
C GLY A 139 -30.92 -0.73 -6.04
N HIS A 140 -30.00 -1.17 -6.89
CA HIS A 140 -30.08 -1.14 -8.36
C HIS A 140 -30.48 -2.50 -8.96
N ASP A 141 -31.19 -3.34 -8.21
CA ASP A 141 -31.72 -4.65 -8.61
C ASP A 141 -30.67 -5.73 -8.95
N PHE A 142 -29.41 -5.56 -8.54
CA PHE A 142 -28.42 -6.62 -8.69
C PHE A 142 -28.65 -7.73 -7.67
N THR A 143 -28.73 -8.97 -8.16
CA THR A 143 -28.75 -10.18 -7.29
C THR A 143 -27.37 -10.47 -6.70
N ASP A 144 -27.32 -11.26 -5.64
CA ASP A 144 -26.04 -11.71 -5.05
C ASP A 144 -25.14 -12.42 -6.08
N GLU A 145 -25.71 -13.17 -7.02
CA GLU A 145 -24.95 -13.80 -8.12
C GLU A 145 -24.39 -12.76 -9.09
N ALA A 146 -25.16 -11.73 -9.44
CA ALA A 146 -24.68 -10.63 -10.30
C ALA A 146 -23.55 -9.84 -9.61
N ILE A 147 -23.66 -9.60 -8.30
CA ILE A 147 -22.64 -8.93 -7.49
C ILE A 147 -21.38 -9.80 -7.42
N LEU A 148 -21.52 -11.11 -7.22
CA LEU A 148 -20.39 -12.04 -7.28
C LEU A 148 -19.69 -11.99 -8.66
N GLU A 149 -20.46 -11.99 -9.76
CA GLU A 149 -19.89 -11.84 -11.10
C GLU A 149 -19.14 -10.52 -11.27
N ALA A 150 -19.66 -9.41 -10.73
CA ALA A 150 -18.97 -8.12 -10.76
C ALA A 150 -17.64 -8.15 -9.98
N VAL A 151 -17.62 -8.79 -8.81
CA VAL A 151 -16.39 -9.00 -8.02
C VAL A 151 -15.37 -9.85 -8.79
N LEU A 152 -15.83 -10.97 -9.36
CA LEU A 152 -14.99 -11.88 -10.14
C LEU A 152 -14.39 -11.21 -11.39
N VAL A 153 -15.20 -10.48 -12.16
CA VAL A 153 -14.72 -9.73 -13.34
C VAL A 153 -13.72 -8.65 -12.93
N SER A 154 -13.96 -7.95 -11.83
CA SER A 154 -13.03 -6.92 -11.33
C SER A 154 -11.69 -7.53 -10.91
N ALA A 155 -11.72 -8.64 -10.15
CA ALA A 155 -10.53 -9.37 -9.76
C ALA A 155 -9.76 -9.94 -10.97
N PHE A 156 -10.48 -10.52 -11.93
CA PHE A 156 -9.91 -11.01 -13.17
C PHE A 156 -9.26 -9.90 -14.01
N THR A 157 -9.83 -8.70 -14.00
CA THR A 157 -9.23 -7.54 -14.67
C THR A 157 -7.89 -7.16 -14.03
N ASP A 158 -7.81 -7.14 -12.71
CA ASP A 158 -6.54 -6.88 -12.00
C ASP A 158 -5.49 -7.94 -12.32
N PHE A 159 -5.89 -9.21 -12.38
CA PHE A 159 -5.03 -10.32 -12.81
C PHE A 159 -4.46 -10.06 -14.21
N VAL A 160 -5.32 -9.85 -15.21
CA VAL A 160 -4.90 -9.70 -16.62
C VAL A 160 -4.07 -8.44 -16.83
N CYS A 161 -4.40 -7.34 -16.15
CA CYS A 161 -3.62 -6.09 -16.21
C CYS A 161 -2.20 -6.30 -15.65
N THR A 162 -2.07 -6.94 -14.50
CA THR A 162 -0.78 -7.24 -13.87
C THR A 162 0.05 -8.19 -14.74
N LEU A 163 -0.58 -9.26 -15.23
CA LEU A 163 0.05 -10.27 -16.07
C LEU A 163 0.55 -9.67 -17.40
N SER A 164 -0.31 -8.95 -18.12
CA SER A 164 0.05 -8.35 -19.42
C SER A 164 1.19 -7.34 -19.30
N THR A 165 1.24 -6.60 -18.19
CA THR A 165 2.30 -5.63 -17.93
C THR A 165 3.61 -6.33 -17.54
N GLY A 166 3.56 -7.32 -16.63
CA GLY A 166 4.73 -8.10 -16.23
C GLY A 166 5.39 -8.84 -17.38
N LEU A 167 4.58 -9.30 -18.34
CA LEU A 167 5.07 -9.96 -19.57
C LEU A 167 5.55 -8.97 -20.64
N GLY A 168 5.22 -7.69 -20.54
CA GLY A 168 5.42 -6.73 -21.62
C GLY A 168 4.67 -7.12 -22.89
N ALA A 169 3.46 -7.69 -22.75
CA ALA A 169 2.69 -8.21 -23.88
C ALA A 169 2.31 -7.08 -24.85
N THR A 170 2.64 -7.26 -26.13
CA THR A 170 2.27 -6.30 -27.18
C THR A 170 0.78 -6.40 -27.46
N PRO A 171 0.03 -5.26 -27.52
CA PRO A 171 -1.38 -5.28 -27.90
C PRO A 171 -1.66 -6.00 -29.22
N ASP A 172 -2.75 -6.77 -29.27
CA ASP A 172 -3.18 -7.49 -30.49
C ASP A 172 -3.75 -6.58 -31.56
N PHE A 173 -4.21 -5.40 -31.14
CA PHE A 173 -4.77 -4.40 -32.01
C PHE A 173 -3.95 -3.11 -31.97
N LYS A 174 -4.18 -2.22 -32.93
CA LYS A 174 -3.49 -0.94 -32.98
C LYS A 174 -3.79 -0.13 -31.71
N PRO A 175 -2.76 0.22 -30.92
CA PRO A 175 -2.95 0.94 -29.67
C PRO A 175 -3.72 2.25 -29.89
N ARG A 176 -4.77 2.46 -29.13
CA ARG A 176 -5.52 3.71 -29.11
C ARG A 176 -4.79 4.71 -28.22
N LYS A 177 -4.58 5.94 -28.71
CA LYS A 177 -4.08 7.05 -27.87
C LYS A 177 -5.22 7.49 -26.94
N VAL A 178 -5.39 6.80 -25.84
CA VAL A 178 -6.24 7.21 -24.74
C VAL A 178 -5.35 7.91 -23.73
N SER A 179 -5.68 9.16 -23.39
CA SER A 179 -5.02 9.84 -22.27
C SER A 179 -5.55 9.21 -20.98
N LEU A 180 -4.86 8.17 -20.51
CA LEU A 180 -5.18 7.54 -19.25
C LEU A 180 -4.85 8.55 -18.13
N LYS A 181 -5.86 9.13 -17.49
CA LYS A 181 -5.65 9.97 -16.32
C LYS A 181 -5.08 9.08 -15.23
N ARG A 182 -3.96 9.51 -14.65
CA ARG A 182 -3.36 8.86 -13.49
C ARG A 182 -4.39 8.89 -12.37
N VAL A 183 -5.02 7.77 -12.10
CA VAL A 183 -5.81 7.60 -10.88
C VAL A 183 -4.79 7.53 -9.74
N ALA A 184 -5.04 8.26 -8.66
CA ALA A 184 -4.12 8.36 -7.53
C ALA A 184 -3.64 6.96 -7.11
N HIS A 185 -2.35 6.83 -6.84
CA HIS A 185 -1.72 5.56 -6.45
C HIS A 185 -2.50 4.86 -5.34
N ARG A 186 -2.54 3.52 -5.36
CA ARG A 186 -3.05 2.62 -4.30
C ARG A 186 -2.51 2.93 -2.89
N SER A 187 -1.53 3.83 -2.75
CA SER A 187 -0.90 4.20 -1.48
C SER A 187 -1.77 5.07 -0.54
N GLU A 188 -2.92 5.54 -0.98
CA GLU A 188 -3.88 6.23 -0.10
C GLU A 188 -4.89 5.24 0.51
N VAL A 189 -4.37 4.23 1.19
CA VAL A 189 -5.22 3.26 1.88
C VAL A 189 -5.63 3.80 3.23
N ASN A 190 -6.93 3.93 3.44
CA ASN A 190 -7.52 4.22 4.72
C ASN A 190 -7.53 2.96 5.60
N PRO A 191 -6.74 2.85 6.68
CA PRO A 191 -6.74 1.68 7.55
C PRO A 191 -7.99 1.57 8.43
N ALA A 192 -8.95 2.49 8.32
CA ALA A 192 -10.16 2.51 9.15
C ALA A 192 -11.19 1.41 8.84
N GLY A 193 -10.97 0.57 7.79
CA GLY A 193 -11.79 -0.63 7.53
C GLY A 193 -11.48 -1.82 8.45
N LEU A 194 -10.50 -1.71 9.34
CA LEU A 194 -9.96 -2.84 10.12
C LEU A 194 -10.66 -3.11 11.47
N HIS A 195 -11.62 -2.29 11.89
CA HIS A 195 -12.25 -2.44 13.21
C HIS A 195 -13.76 -2.25 13.15
N THR A 196 -14.49 -3.34 12.92
CA THR A 196 -15.86 -3.47 13.43
C THR A 196 -15.88 -4.62 14.44
N HIS A 197 -16.32 -4.34 15.67
CA HIS A 197 -16.47 -5.30 16.77
C HIS A 197 -17.54 -6.38 16.53
N ASP A 198 -18.27 -6.33 15.42
CA ASP A 198 -19.13 -7.42 14.99
C ASP A 198 -18.29 -8.49 14.27
N LYS A 199 -18.54 -9.76 14.63
CA LYS A 199 -17.92 -10.89 13.91
C LYS A 199 -18.12 -10.66 12.40
N PRO A 200 -17.04 -10.56 11.62
CA PRO A 200 -17.16 -10.28 10.19
C PRO A 200 -18.02 -11.38 9.56
N LYS A 201 -18.99 -10.99 8.76
CA LYS A 201 -19.81 -11.92 7.95
C LYS A 201 -19.53 -11.62 6.49
N PRO A 202 -19.45 -12.63 5.64
CA PRO A 202 -19.35 -12.43 4.20
C PRO A 202 -20.44 -11.48 3.70
N PHE A 203 -20.14 -10.69 2.68
CA PHE A 203 -21.11 -9.72 2.12
C PHE A 203 -22.25 -10.40 1.38
N LEU A 204 -21.95 -11.53 0.74
CA LEU A 204 -22.88 -12.32 -0.06
C LEU A 204 -23.31 -13.58 0.70
N ARG A 205 -24.48 -14.11 0.33
CA ARG A 205 -24.94 -15.41 0.80
C ARG A 205 -24.19 -16.51 0.06
N ALA A 206 -23.68 -17.48 0.81
CA ALA A 206 -23.08 -18.68 0.24
C ALA A 206 -24.13 -19.81 0.18
N VAL A 207 -24.02 -20.66 -0.82
CA VAL A 207 -24.75 -21.93 -0.88
C VAL A 207 -23.93 -22.98 -0.11
N ASP A 208 -24.56 -23.73 0.73
CA ASP A 208 -23.87 -24.81 1.46
C ASP A 208 -23.64 -26.00 0.50
N LEU A 209 -22.41 -26.14 0.05
CA LEU A 209 -21.95 -27.28 -0.75
C LEU A 209 -21.20 -28.26 0.14
N SER A 210 -21.64 -29.51 0.15
CA SER A 210 -20.96 -30.58 0.89
C SER A 210 -19.59 -30.88 0.23
N SER A 211 -18.56 -31.02 1.06
CA SER A 211 -17.25 -31.48 0.60
C SER A 211 -17.26 -32.91 0.01
N ASP A 212 -18.28 -33.68 0.32
CA ASP A 212 -18.42 -35.05 -0.18
C ASP A 212 -19.00 -35.08 -1.61
N THR A 213 -19.70 -34.01 -2.00
CA THR A 213 -20.36 -33.90 -3.30
C THR A 213 -19.73 -32.86 -4.23
N PHE A 214 -18.85 -31.97 -3.71
CA PHE A 214 -18.18 -30.92 -4.48
C PHE A 214 -16.66 -31.16 -4.49
N PRO A 215 -16.10 -31.70 -5.58
CA PRO A 215 -14.69 -32.09 -5.66
C PRO A 215 -13.66 -31.00 -5.28
N PRO A 216 -13.84 -29.71 -5.61
CA PRO A 216 -12.92 -28.67 -5.16
C PRO A 216 -12.79 -28.58 -3.64
N PHE A 217 -13.88 -28.77 -2.89
CA PHE A 217 -13.84 -28.73 -1.43
C PHE A 217 -13.13 -29.95 -0.83
N ALA A 218 -13.29 -31.13 -1.44
CA ALA A 218 -12.51 -32.30 -1.06
C ALA A 218 -11.02 -32.09 -1.29
N PHE A 219 -10.66 -31.53 -2.46
CA PHE A 219 -9.28 -31.17 -2.78
C PHE A 219 -8.68 -30.17 -1.78
N PHE A 220 -9.37 -29.08 -1.45
CA PHE A 220 -8.86 -28.09 -0.49
C PHE A 220 -8.67 -28.70 0.89
N ARG A 221 -9.64 -29.51 1.37
CA ARG A 221 -9.52 -30.20 2.65
C ARG A 221 -8.33 -31.15 2.69
N GLU A 222 -8.10 -31.90 1.63
CA GLU A 222 -6.95 -32.80 1.52
C GLU A 222 -5.61 -32.05 1.54
N ARG A 223 -5.53 -30.93 0.82
CA ARG A 223 -4.27 -30.21 0.61
C ARG A 223 -3.92 -29.20 1.69
N PHE A 224 -4.92 -28.56 2.28
CA PHE A 224 -4.73 -27.50 3.30
C PHE A 224 -5.20 -27.93 4.69
N GLY A 225 -5.93 -29.02 4.83
CA GLY A 225 -6.56 -29.45 6.08
C GLY A 225 -7.90 -28.75 6.36
N PHE A 226 -8.28 -27.76 5.55
CA PHE A 226 -9.53 -27.00 5.66
C PHE A 226 -9.98 -26.52 4.27
N ILE A 227 -11.18 -25.95 4.18
CA ILE A 227 -11.68 -25.30 2.97
C ILE A 227 -11.58 -23.79 3.20
N PRO A 228 -10.70 -23.06 2.48
CA PRO A 228 -10.53 -21.61 2.68
C PRO A 228 -11.84 -20.85 2.45
N ASN A 229 -12.15 -19.91 3.34
CA ASN A 229 -13.40 -19.15 3.32
C ASN A 229 -13.58 -18.31 2.05
N ILE A 230 -12.49 -17.92 1.39
CA ILE A 230 -12.54 -17.23 0.10
C ILE A 230 -13.25 -18.08 -0.97
N PHE A 231 -13.06 -19.40 -0.99
CA PHE A 231 -13.75 -20.32 -1.92
C PHE A 231 -15.18 -20.65 -1.46
N ARG A 232 -15.41 -20.72 -0.14
CA ARG A 232 -16.78 -20.90 0.40
C ARG A 232 -17.70 -19.73 0.04
N ALA A 233 -17.15 -18.51 0.02
CA ALA A 233 -17.93 -17.30 -0.28
C ALA A 233 -18.35 -17.20 -1.77
N GLN A 234 -17.84 -18.08 -2.63
CA GLN A 234 -18.09 -18.08 -4.07
C GLN A 234 -19.06 -19.18 -4.54
N THR A 235 -19.68 -19.89 -3.62
CA THR A 235 -20.51 -21.09 -3.95
C THR A 235 -21.78 -20.80 -4.76
N LEU A 236 -22.13 -19.54 -5.00
CA LEU A 236 -23.11 -19.15 -6.03
C LEU A 236 -22.58 -19.39 -7.45
N ARG A 237 -21.25 -19.53 -7.61
CA ARG A 237 -20.57 -19.81 -8.89
C ARG A 237 -19.62 -21.01 -8.72
N PRO A 238 -20.15 -22.24 -8.56
CA PRO A 238 -19.34 -23.43 -8.36
C PRO A 238 -18.40 -23.72 -9.53
N ASP A 239 -18.78 -23.37 -10.76
CA ASP A 239 -17.94 -23.46 -11.96
C ASP A 239 -16.66 -22.60 -11.86
N VAL A 240 -16.74 -21.43 -11.23
CA VAL A 240 -15.57 -20.58 -10.98
C VAL A 240 -14.68 -21.21 -9.90
N VAL A 241 -15.26 -21.72 -8.81
CA VAL A 241 -14.49 -22.40 -7.76
C VAL A 241 -13.75 -23.63 -8.30
N GLU A 242 -14.34 -24.36 -9.27
CA GLU A 242 -13.66 -25.46 -9.98
C GLU A 242 -12.44 -24.95 -10.78
N ALA A 243 -12.61 -23.88 -11.55
CA ALA A 243 -11.52 -23.29 -12.33
C ALA A 243 -10.40 -22.73 -11.42
N GLU A 244 -10.76 -22.10 -10.31
CA GLU A 244 -9.79 -21.59 -9.32
C GLU A 244 -9.04 -22.75 -8.63
N ALA A 245 -9.73 -23.85 -8.29
CA ALA A 245 -9.08 -25.04 -7.73
C ALA A 245 -8.04 -25.63 -8.69
N ASP A 246 -8.31 -25.56 -10.00
CA ASP A 246 -7.33 -25.96 -11.02
C ASP A 246 -6.10 -25.03 -11.06
N VAL A 247 -6.29 -23.72 -10.92
CA VAL A 247 -5.15 -22.79 -10.80
C VAL A 247 -4.33 -23.08 -9.55
N VAL A 248 -5.00 -23.27 -8.40
CA VAL A 248 -4.30 -23.64 -7.16
C VAL A 248 -3.49 -24.92 -7.35
N ARG A 249 -4.08 -25.92 -7.97
CA ARG A 249 -3.43 -27.22 -8.21
C ARG A 249 -2.24 -27.13 -9.16
N THR A 250 -2.39 -26.39 -10.26
CA THR A 250 -1.44 -26.39 -11.39
C THR A 250 -0.41 -25.28 -11.31
N VAL A 251 -0.66 -24.23 -10.55
CA VAL A 251 0.25 -23.08 -10.42
C VAL A 251 0.80 -22.96 -9.01
N LEU A 252 -0.07 -22.86 -7.99
CA LEU A 252 0.37 -22.60 -6.63
C LEU A 252 1.07 -23.79 -5.97
N LEU A 253 0.50 -25.00 -6.11
CA LEU A 253 0.96 -26.19 -5.38
C LEU A 253 2.07 -27.01 -6.09
N THR A 254 2.58 -26.54 -7.23
CA THR A 254 3.70 -27.17 -7.95
C THR A 254 5.05 -26.63 -7.48
N ASP A 255 6.08 -27.47 -7.52
CA ASP A 255 7.48 -27.13 -7.17
C ASP A 255 8.46 -27.30 -8.34
N ASP A 256 7.96 -27.54 -9.54
CA ASP A 256 8.74 -27.95 -10.69
C ASP A 256 9.52 -26.82 -11.40
N VAL A 257 9.06 -25.58 -11.29
CA VAL A 257 9.71 -24.41 -11.90
C VAL A 257 10.13 -23.42 -10.83
N LEU A 258 9.18 -22.73 -10.20
CA LEU A 258 9.44 -21.89 -9.03
C LEU A 258 9.02 -22.66 -7.77
N PRO A 259 9.93 -22.93 -6.82
CA PRO A 259 9.59 -23.62 -5.60
C PRO A 259 8.42 -22.95 -4.84
N ARG A 260 7.56 -23.75 -4.23
CA ARG A 260 6.35 -23.28 -3.55
C ARG A 260 6.63 -22.20 -2.50
N VAL A 261 7.75 -22.30 -1.80
CA VAL A 261 8.14 -21.31 -0.78
C VAL A 261 8.25 -19.89 -1.37
N TYR A 262 8.79 -19.76 -2.58
CA TYR A 262 8.88 -18.46 -3.27
C TYR A 262 7.50 -17.93 -3.69
N LYS A 263 6.60 -18.85 -4.08
CA LYS A 263 5.21 -18.48 -4.41
C LYS A 263 4.50 -17.92 -3.20
N GLU A 264 4.65 -18.58 -2.03
CA GLU A 264 4.10 -18.09 -0.77
C GLU A 264 4.75 -16.77 -0.32
N TYR A 265 6.06 -16.57 -0.56
CA TYR A 265 6.71 -15.28 -0.30
C TYR A 265 6.11 -14.16 -1.16
N ILE A 266 5.87 -14.41 -2.46
CA ILE A 266 5.25 -13.43 -3.37
C ILE A 266 3.82 -13.11 -2.89
N LEU A 267 3.03 -14.14 -2.58
CA LEU A 267 1.66 -13.99 -2.06
C LEU A 267 1.65 -13.16 -0.77
N LEU A 268 2.55 -13.45 0.16
CA LEU A 268 2.66 -12.73 1.43
C LEU A 268 3.05 -11.27 1.23
N VAL A 269 4.15 -11.02 0.51
CA VAL A 269 4.72 -9.67 0.40
C VAL A 269 3.82 -8.72 -0.38
N VAL A 270 3.16 -9.21 -1.44
CA VAL A 270 2.21 -8.43 -2.25
C VAL A 270 0.92 -8.19 -1.47
N SER A 271 0.41 -9.20 -0.74
CA SER A 271 -0.78 -9.03 0.11
C SER A 271 -0.55 -8.04 1.24
N ALA A 272 0.64 -8.06 1.86
CA ALA A 272 1.02 -7.09 2.89
C ALA A 272 1.11 -5.66 2.32
N ALA A 273 1.63 -5.50 1.09
CA ALA A 273 1.66 -4.22 0.40
C ALA A 273 0.27 -3.71 0.01
N ASN A 274 -0.65 -4.63 -0.30
CA ASN A 274 -2.05 -4.33 -0.60
C ASN A 274 -2.93 -4.17 0.66
N LEU A 275 -2.35 -4.31 1.86
CA LEU A 275 -3.01 -4.28 3.18
C LEU A 275 -4.15 -5.31 3.31
N ASN A 276 -4.01 -6.44 2.66
CA ASN A 276 -4.96 -7.54 2.75
C ASN A 276 -4.62 -8.46 3.94
N THR A 277 -5.21 -8.17 5.10
CA THR A 277 -4.91 -8.90 6.35
C THR A 277 -5.36 -10.37 6.32
N TYR A 278 -6.40 -10.69 5.55
CA TYR A 278 -6.84 -12.07 5.32
C TYR A 278 -5.73 -12.90 4.65
N CYS A 279 -5.26 -12.43 3.48
CA CYS A 279 -4.22 -13.13 2.74
C CYS A 279 -2.89 -13.17 3.50
N VAL A 280 -2.53 -12.10 4.22
CA VAL A 280 -1.33 -12.10 5.08
C VAL A 280 -1.42 -13.21 6.13
N ALA A 281 -2.54 -13.34 6.84
CA ALA A 281 -2.71 -14.39 7.84
C ALA A 281 -2.61 -15.80 7.23
N VAL A 282 -3.28 -16.03 6.10
CA VAL A 282 -3.26 -17.32 5.39
C VAL A 282 -1.83 -17.67 4.94
N HIS A 283 -1.11 -16.75 4.29
CA HIS A 283 0.21 -17.06 3.73
C HIS A 283 1.31 -17.15 4.81
N CYS A 284 1.19 -16.46 5.95
CA CYS A 284 2.04 -16.71 7.11
C CYS A 284 1.87 -18.14 7.62
N GLU A 285 0.62 -18.65 7.72
CA GLU A 285 0.36 -20.03 8.15
C GLU A 285 0.84 -21.06 7.11
N MET A 286 0.70 -20.76 5.80
CA MET A 286 1.24 -21.64 4.76
C MET A 286 2.77 -21.71 4.82
N LEU A 287 3.45 -20.59 5.04
CA LEU A 287 4.91 -20.56 5.21
C LEU A 287 5.34 -21.31 6.46
N ARG A 288 4.62 -21.18 7.57
CA ARG A 288 4.87 -21.98 8.78
C ARG A 288 4.75 -23.48 8.51
N ALA A 289 3.73 -23.89 7.73
CA ALA A 289 3.57 -25.29 7.32
C ALA A 289 4.70 -25.78 6.40
N LEU A 290 5.37 -24.87 5.68
CA LEU A 290 6.57 -25.15 4.87
C LEU A 290 7.88 -25.10 5.68
N GLY A 291 7.81 -24.89 6.99
CA GLY A 291 8.98 -24.86 7.89
C GLY A 291 9.65 -23.50 8.05
N ILE A 292 9.03 -22.41 7.54
CA ILE A 292 9.53 -21.05 7.76
C ILE A 292 9.09 -20.58 9.15
N PRO A 293 10.04 -20.10 9.98
CA PRO A 293 9.73 -19.58 11.31
C PRO A 293 8.71 -18.42 11.28
N GLU A 294 7.90 -18.31 12.32
CA GLU A 294 6.84 -17.29 12.40
C GLU A 294 7.42 -15.87 12.39
N ASP A 295 8.47 -15.62 13.13
CA ASP A 295 9.18 -14.33 13.17
C ASP A 295 9.75 -13.95 11.80
N GLN A 296 10.27 -14.91 11.04
CA GLN A 296 10.74 -14.68 9.68
C GLN A 296 9.58 -14.37 8.72
N SER A 297 8.46 -15.11 8.78
CA SER A 297 7.30 -14.82 7.93
C SER A 297 6.69 -13.45 8.26
N ASP A 298 6.60 -13.08 9.54
CA ASP A 298 6.15 -11.76 9.97
C ASP A 298 7.11 -10.65 9.48
N GLN A 299 8.42 -10.91 9.54
CA GLN A 299 9.42 -9.96 9.04
C GLN A 299 9.35 -9.80 7.52
N ILE A 300 9.10 -10.89 6.75
CA ILE A 300 8.88 -10.81 5.30
C ILE A 300 7.67 -9.92 4.98
N ALA A 301 6.59 -10.05 5.73
CA ALA A 301 5.39 -9.23 5.53
C ALA A 301 5.65 -7.75 5.86
N VAL A 302 6.45 -7.45 6.88
CA VAL A 302 6.79 -6.07 7.30
C VAL A 302 7.84 -5.44 6.38
N ASP A 303 8.97 -6.15 6.21
CA ASP A 303 10.11 -5.71 5.39
C ASP A 303 10.95 -6.94 5.02
N HIS A 304 10.71 -7.51 3.85
CA HIS A 304 11.37 -8.72 3.36
C HIS A 304 12.91 -8.56 3.24
N ARG A 305 13.41 -7.32 3.11
CA ARG A 305 14.85 -7.05 3.02
C ARG A 305 15.57 -7.27 4.35
N GLN A 306 14.84 -7.26 5.46
CA GLN A 306 15.36 -7.51 6.81
C GLN A 306 15.03 -8.91 7.34
N ALA A 307 14.46 -9.79 6.51
CA ALA A 307 14.02 -11.12 6.90
C ALA A 307 15.09 -12.22 6.77
N GLY A 308 16.36 -11.84 6.58
CA GLY A 308 17.45 -12.81 6.41
C GLY A 308 17.42 -13.60 5.10
N LEU A 309 16.74 -13.07 4.08
CA LEU A 309 16.65 -13.68 2.75
C LEU A 309 17.92 -13.45 1.94
N SER A 310 18.16 -14.31 0.93
CA SER A 310 19.27 -14.11 0.00
C SER A 310 19.05 -12.88 -0.90
N GLY A 311 20.13 -12.35 -1.49
CA GLY A 311 20.02 -11.23 -2.42
C GLY A 311 19.19 -11.56 -3.68
N ALA A 312 19.12 -12.83 -4.07
CA ALA A 312 18.26 -13.29 -5.15
C ALA A 312 16.78 -13.25 -4.76
N ASP A 313 16.45 -13.75 -3.54
CA ASP A 313 15.09 -13.74 -3.01
C ASP A 313 14.55 -12.31 -2.86
N ILE A 314 15.38 -11.41 -2.30
CA ILE A 314 15.04 -10.00 -2.15
C ILE A 314 14.73 -9.39 -3.52
N ALA A 315 15.55 -9.66 -4.55
CA ALA A 315 15.33 -9.13 -5.89
C ALA A 315 14.04 -9.65 -6.52
N LEU A 316 13.70 -10.93 -6.32
CA LEU A 316 12.44 -11.50 -6.79
C LEU A 316 11.24 -10.82 -6.13
N LEU A 317 11.30 -10.59 -4.82
CA LEU A 317 10.22 -9.94 -4.06
C LEU A 317 10.12 -8.44 -4.37
N ASP A 318 11.25 -7.76 -4.57
CA ASP A 318 11.27 -6.36 -5.06
C ASP A 318 10.60 -6.24 -6.43
N PHE A 319 10.88 -7.19 -7.34
CA PHE A 319 10.23 -7.24 -8.65
C PHE A 319 8.72 -7.47 -8.53
N ALA A 320 8.29 -8.45 -7.73
CA ALA A 320 6.86 -8.71 -7.51
C ALA A 320 6.14 -7.49 -6.92
N LEU A 321 6.75 -6.79 -5.99
CA LEU A 321 6.24 -5.54 -5.45
C LEU A 321 6.17 -4.41 -6.47
N LYS A 322 7.22 -4.24 -7.27
CA LYS A 322 7.24 -3.25 -8.35
C LYS A 322 6.11 -3.53 -9.33
N LEU A 323 5.94 -4.80 -9.74
CA LEU A 323 4.87 -5.21 -10.66
C LEU A 323 3.48 -4.98 -10.08
N SER A 324 3.26 -5.23 -8.78
CA SER A 324 1.98 -5.01 -8.13
C SER A 324 1.69 -3.52 -7.88
N GLN A 325 2.68 -2.73 -7.43
CA GLN A 325 2.47 -1.36 -6.97
C GLN A 325 2.72 -0.29 -8.03
N ARG A 326 3.62 -0.57 -8.96
CA ARG A 326 4.07 0.35 -10.02
C ARG A 326 4.21 -0.37 -11.36
N PRO A 327 3.12 -1.01 -11.86
CA PRO A 327 3.21 -1.86 -13.06
C PRO A 327 3.73 -1.12 -14.29
N THR A 328 3.44 0.16 -14.45
CA THR A 328 3.88 0.98 -15.60
C THR A 328 5.39 1.25 -15.62
N GLU A 329 6.10 1.00 -14.52
CA GLU A 329 7.56 1.16 -14.41
C GLU A 329 8.32 -0.14 -14.69
N VAL A 330 7.61 -1.27 -14.87
CA VAL A 330 8.23 -2.57 -15.18
C VAL A 330 8.67 -2.59 -16.63
N GLY A 331 9.91 -3.03 -16.86
CA GLY A 331 10.52 -3.10 -18.17
C GLY A 331 11.46 -4.28 -18.35
N GLN A 332 12.08 -4.38 -19.55
CA GLN A 332 13.03 -5.45 -19.88
C GLN A 332 14.18 -5.55 -18.88
N GLU A 333 14.64 -4.41 -18.34
CA GLU A 333 15.77 -4.38 -17.40
C GLU A 333 15.47 -5.08 -16.07
N ASP A 334 14.21 -5.07 -15.61
CA ASP A 334 13.80 -5.81 -14.41
C ASP A 334 13.93 -7.33 -14.65
N ILE A 335 13.50 -7.79 -15.82
CA ILE A 335 13.61 -9.18 -16.24
C ILE A 335 15.10 -9.60 -16.35
N ASP A 336 15.91 -8.77 -16.99
CA ASP A 336 17.34 -9.02 -17.12
C ASP A 336 18.06 -8.95 -15.75
N GLY A 337 17.55 -8.14 -14.85
CA GLY A 337 18.00 -8.09 -13.45
C GLY A 337 17.79 -9.40 -12.70
N LEU A 338 16.67 -10.08 -12.93
CA LEU A 338 16.40 -11.41 -12.37
C LEU A 338 17.26 -12.49 -13.06
N ARG A 339 17.42 -12.44 -14.39
CA ARG A 339 18.33 -13.36 -15.12
C ARG A 339 19.77 -13.28 -14.60
N ARG A 340 20.27 -12.07 -14.30
CA ARG A 340 21.61 -11.89 -13.70
C ARG A 340 21.75 -12.49 -12.30
N ARG A 341 20.64 -12.89 -11.67
CA ARG A 341 20.58 -13.58 -10.38
C ARG A 341 20.17 -15.05 -10.52
N ASP A 342 20.43 -15.60 -11.71
CA ASP A 342 20.24 -17.02 -12.06
C ASP A 342 18.78 -17.50 -12.09
N PHE A 343 17.79 -16.59 -12.12
CA PHE A 343 16.43 -17.00 -12.39
C PHE A 343 16.23 -17.35 -13.87
N THR A 344 15.68 -18.52 -14.11
CA THR A 344 15.30 -18.94 -15.46
C THR A 344 14.06 -18.18 -15.96
N ASP A 345 13.90 -18.10 -17.28
CA ASP A 345 12.70 -17.45 -17.87
C ASP A 345 11.38 -18.10 -17.43
N GLY A 346 11.39 -19.41 -17.17
CA GLY A 346 10.23 -20.12 -16.59
C GLY A 346 9.91 -19.65 -15.16
N GLN A 347 10.94 -19.50 -14.31
CA GLN A 347 10.76 -19.00 -12.94
C GLN A 347 10.29 -17.54 -12.92
N ILE A 348 10.83 -16.73 -13.83
CA ILE A 348 10.40 -15.33 -13.98
C ILE A 348 8.94 -15.27 -14.45
N LEU A 349 8.56 -16.09 -15.44
CA LEU A 349 7.16 -16.19 -15.87
C LEU A 349 6.24 -16.59 -14.70
N GLU A 350 6.61 -17.63 -13.96
CA GLU A 350 5.79 -18.09 -12.84
C GLU A 350 5.70 -17.05 -11.71
N SER A 351 6.76 -16.26 -11.47
CA SER A 351 6.71 -15.14 -10.51
C SER A 351 5.76 -14.02 -10.95
N ILE A 352 5.71 -13.72 -12.26
CA ILE A 352 4.74 -12.77 -12.84
C ILE A 352 3.32 -13.28 -12.65
N VAL A 353 3.07 -14.56 -12.97
CA VAL A 353 1.77 -15.21 -12.79
C VAL A 353 1.35 -15.20 -11.31
N MET A 354 2.27 -15.51 -10.39
CA MET A 354 1.99 -15.48 -8.95
C MET A 354 1.66 -14.07 -8.45
N THR A 355 2.35 -13.05 -8.94
CA THR A 355 2.06 -11.65 -8.60
C THR A 355 0.66 -11.25 -9.10
N ALA A 356 0.32 -11.65 -10.34
CA ALA A 356 -1.01 -11.41 -10.90
C ALA A 356 -2.11 -12.17 -10.13
N LEU A 357 -1.86 -13.42 -9.77
CA LEU A 357 -2.78 -14.24 -8.95
C LEU A 357 -2.99 -13.61 -7.57
N THR A 358 -1.94 -13.03 -6.97
CA THR A 358 -2.09 -12.31 -5.69
C THR A 358 -3.00 -11.10 -5.85
N SER A 359 -2.88 -10.33 -6.93
CA SER A 359 -3.78 -9.21 -7.22
C SER A 359 -5.22 -9.68 -7.35
N TYR A 360 -5.46 -10.80 -8.07
CA TYR A 360 -6.77 -11.44 -8.17
C TYR A 360 -7.36 -11.79 -6.80
N LEU A 361 -6.63 -12.56 -6.00
CA LEU A 361 -7.09 -13.04 -4.69
C LEU A 361 -7.35 -11.89 -3.71
N ASN A 362 -6.52 -10.87 -3.74
CA ASN A 362 -6.70 -9.69 -2.88
C ASN A 362 -7.97 -8.92 -3.24
N THR A 363 -8.21 -8.65 -4.53
CA THR A 363 -9.41 -7.96 -5.01
C THR A 363 -10.66 -8.79 -4.75
N LEU A 364 -10.59 -10.10 -5.01
CA LEU A 364 -11.67 -11.04 -4.74
C LEU A 364 -12.06 -11.05 -3.26
N GLN A 365 -11.09 -11.22 -2.36
CA GLN A 365 -11.31 -11.27 -0.92
C GLN A 365 -11.95 -9.97 -0.39
N MET A 366 -11.44 -8.81 -0.84
CA MET A 366 -11.97 -7.51 -0.44
C MET A 366 -13.41 -7.30 -0.93
N GLY A 367 -13.72 -7.74 -2.16
CA GLY A 367 -15.07 -7.66 -2.73
C GLY A 367 -16.09 -8.58 -2.06
N LEU A 368 -15.64 -9.72 -1.51
CA LEU A 368 -16.49 -10.68 -0.82
C LEU A 368 -16.61 -10.40 0.69
N GLY A 369 -15.71 -9.64 1.29
CA GLY A 369 -15.66 -9.41 2.72
C GLY A 369 -15.53 -10.71 3.51
N THR A 370 -14.70 -11.63 3.03
CA THR A 370 -14.56 -12.97 3.62
C THR A 370 -14.01 -12.93 5.04
N VAL A 371 -14.56 -13.79 5.89
CA VAL A 371 -14.09 -14.00 7.26
C VAL A 371 -12.71 -14.66 7.22
N PRO A 372 -11.71 -14.17 7.98
CA PRO A 372 -10.41 -14.81 8.06
C PRO A 372 -10.50 -16.27 8.52
N ASP A 373 -9.67 -17.14 7.91
CA ASP A 373 -9.54 -18.57 8.31
C ASP A 373 -8.67 -18.71 9.56
N PHE A 374 -7.81 -17.75 9.81
CA PHE A 374 -6.87 -17.69 10.93
C PHE A 374 -7.00 -16.35 11.67
N GLU A 375 -6.45 -16.27 12.88
CA GLU A 375 -6.38 -15.02 13.63
C GLU A 375 -5.67 -13.95 12.80
N PRO A 376 -6.28 -12.75 12.64
CA PRO A 376 -5.71 -11.69 11.84
C PRO A 376 -4.36 -11.26 12.40
N LYS A 377 -3.31 -11.36 11.61
CA LYS A 377 -2.02 -10.80 11.96
C LYS A 377 -2.00 -9.31 11.63
N HIS A 378 -1.79 -8.48 12.64
CA HIS A 378 -1.66 -7.02 12.48
C HIS A 378 -0.25 -6.66 11.97
N VAL A 379 0.15 -7.26 10.88
CA VAL A 379 1.42 -6.99 10.23
C VAL A 379 1.22 -5.79 9.30
N LEU A 380 1.57 -4.60 9.78
CA LEU A 380 1.58 -3.39 8.96
C LEU A 380 2.94 -3.29 8.27
N ARG A 381 2.94 -3.42 6.96
CA ARG A 381 4.14 -3.19 6.17
C ARG A 381 4.66 -1.76 6.40
N ALA A 382 5.92 -1.64 6.77
CA ALA A 382 6.62 -0.37 6.70
C ALA A 382 6.57 0.11 5.24
N HIS A 383 6.10 1.34 4.98
CA HIS A 383 6.17 1.91 3.63
C HIS A 383 7.63 1.83 3.18
N VAL A 384 7.91 1.01 2.19
CA VAL A 384 9.19 1.02 1.51
C VAL A 384 9.25 2.36 0.79
N SER A 385 10.16 3.22 1.23
CA SER A 385 10.52 4.42 0.49
C SER A 385 10.72 4.03 -0.97
N SER A 386 10.09 4.73 -1.88
CA SER A 386 10.13 4.39 -3.30
C SER A 386 11.58 4.17 -3.72
N GLY A 387 11.88 3.08 -4.41
CA GLY A 387 13.22 2.78 -4.91
C GLY A 387 13.84 3.83 -5.85
N ALA A 388 13.14 4.95 -6.10
CA ALA A 388 13.66 6.16 -6.71
C ALA A 388 14.81 6.77 -5.90
N ASP A 389 14.73 6.75 -4.54
CA ASP A 389 15.78 7.33 -3.68
C ASP A 389 17.07 6.48 -3.67
N VAL A 390 16.95 5.16 -3.93
CA VAL A 390 18.11 4.25 -4.02
C VAL A 390 18.78 4.30 -5.40
N LEU A 391 18.01 4.56 -6.46
CA LEU A 391 18.55 4.70 -7.82
C LEU A 391 19.15 6.07 -8.09
N GLU A 392 18.72 7.10 -7.38
CA GLU A 392 19.28 8.44 -7.51
C GLU A 392 20.62 8.55 -6.76
N SER A 393 20.78 7.89 -5.62
CA SER A 393 22.07 7.76 -4.92
C SER A 393 23.07 6.86 -5.65
N ALA A 394 22.60 5.90 -6.46
CA ALA A 394 23.47 5.07 -7.32
C ALA A 394 23.87 5.74 -8.64
N ARG A 395 23.20 6.83 -9.03
CA ARG A 395 23.57 7.64 -10.22
C ARG A 395 24.58 8.76 -9.94
N THR A 396 24.68 9.19 -8.70
CA THR A 396 25.72 10.11 -8.24
C THR A 396 26.85 9.27 -7.63
N GLY A 397 27.63 8.60 -8.49
CA GLY A 397 28.73 7.76 -8.05
C GLY A 397 29.69 8.50 -7.14
N ASP A 398 29.61 8.25 -5.87
CA ASP A 398 30.73 8.39 -4.95
C ASP A 398 30.49 7.55 -3.69
N GLY A 399 31.40 6.61 -3.41
CA GLY A 399 31.59 6.02 -2.09
C GLY A 399 31.02 4.63 -1.87
N ASP A 400 31.87 3.60 -2.05
CA ASP A 400 31.75 2.26 -1.50
C ASP A 400 31.38 2.30 -0.02
N VAL A 401 30.22 1.79 0.34
CA VAL A 401 29.90 1.40 1.72
C VAL A 401 29.51 -0.05 1.75
N GLU A 402 30.47 -0.91 2.04
CA GLU A 402 30.25 -2.26 2.55
C GLU A 402 29.45 -2.17 3.85
N ILE A 403 28.19 -2.62 3.81
CA ILE A 403 27.44 -2.90 5.06
C ILE A 403 27.68 -4.37 5.41
N THR A 404 28.78 -4.60 6.12
CA THR A 404 29.06 -5.87 6.78
C THR A 404 28.35 -5.92 8.14
N ASN A 405 27.55 -6.96 8.34
CA ASN A 405 27.05 -7.53 9.59
C ASN A 405 27.56 -6.91 10.89
N LEU A 406 26.69 -6.27 11.68
CA LEU A 406 26.95 -6.00 13.09
C LEU A 406 25.64 -5.98 13.89
N LEU A 407 25.26 -7.14 14.38
CA LEU A 407 24.59 -7.29 15.68
C LEU A 407 25.15 -8.51 16.40
N PRO A 408 26.21 -8.36 17.19
CA PRO A 408 26.45 -9.26 18.29
C PRO A 408 25.62 -8.82 19.48
N THR A 409 24.98 -9.79 20.12
CA THR A 409 24.32 -9.67 21.42
C THR A 409 25.26 -9.03 22.45
N LEU A 410 24.79 -7.98 23.11
CA LEU A 410 25.55 -7.13 24.04
C LEU A 410 25.94 -7.82 25.40
N GLU A 411 25.80 -9.11 25.52
CA GLU A 411 26.06 -9.82 26.80
C GLU A 411 27.49 -10.32 27.03
N GLY A 412 28.43 -10.06 26.11
CA GLY A 412 29.81 -10.56 26.21
C GLY A 412 30.93 -9.54 26.13
N LEU A 413 30.66 -8.26 26.00
CA LEU A 413 31.70 -7.24 25.81
C LEU A 413 32.06 -6.50 27.10
N ASN A 414 33.35 -6.28 27.32
CA ASN A 414 33.85 -5.50 28.45
C ASN A 414 33.68 -3.98 28.21
N ASP A 415 33.86 -3.15 29.28
CA ASP A 415 33.60 -1.70 29.22
C ASP A 415 34.46 -0.92 28.20
N ARG A 416 35.59 -1.46 27.76
CA ARG A 416 36.44 -0.86 26.72
C ARG A 416 35.92 -1.16 25.32
N GLU A 417 35.36 -2.33 25.08
CA GLU A 417 34.77 -2.71 23.80
C GLU A 417 33.43 -2.01 23.59
N ARG A 418 32.64 -1.78 24.66
CA ARG A 418 31.44 -0.94 24.64
C ARG A 418 31.69 0.53 24.25
N ALA A 419 32.85 1.06 24.69
CA ALA A 419 33.28 2.42 24.32
C ALA A 419 33.74 2.51 22.85
N GLY A 420 34.31 1.43 22.28
CA GLY A 420 34.77 1.37 20.90
C GLY A 420 33.64 1.29 19.87
N VAL A 421 32.53 0.60 20.19
CA VAL A 421 31.35 0.47 19.31
C VAL A 421 30.54 1.77 19.28
N ALA A 422 30.60 2.60 20.33
CA ALA A 422 29.94 3.91 20.37
C ALA A 422 30.74 5.03 19.66
N ALA A 423 31.99 4.79 19.27
CA ALA A 423 32.87 5.79 18.66
C ALA A 423 32.89 5.78 17.11
N GLY A 424 32.17 4.87 16.49
CA GLY A 424 32.09 4.76 15.03
C GLY A 424 30.74 5.19 14.48
N ALA A 425 30.56 6.49 14.22
CA ALA A 425 29.58 7.07 13.30
C ALA A 425 28.31 7.70 13.92
N LEU A 426 28.37 8.93 14.14
CA LEU A 426 27.36 9.93 13.72
C LEU A 426 28.15 11.24 13.65
N GLU A 427 28.56 11.64 12.46
CA GLU A 427 29.06 13.00 12.28
C GLU A 427 27.91 13.93 12.67
N ASP A 428 27.96 14.40 13.92
CA ASP A 428 27.05 15.44 14.39
C ASP A 428 27.60 16.77 13.87
N PRO A 429 26.88 17.49 12.99
CA PRO A 429 27.30 18.77 12.44
C PRO A 429 27.53 19.83 13.53
N ASP A 430 27.07 19.58 14.75
CA ASP A 430 27.28 20.44 15.92
C ASP A 430 28.39 19.94 16.85
N GLY A 431 29.05 18.84 16.52
CA GLY A 431 30.04 18.19 17.39
C GLY A 431 31.14 19.14 17.87
N ASP A 432 31.69 19.96 16.99
CA ASP A 432 32.71 20.94 17.32
C ASP A 432 32.19 22.05 18.24
N LEU A 433 31.00 22.59 17.97
CA LEU A 433 30.39 23.61 18.83
C LEU A 433 30.09 23.05 20.21
N VAL A 434 29.55 21.83 20.28
CA VAL A 434 29.27 21.14 21.55
C VAL A 434 30.55 20.88 22.35
N ALA A 435 31.64 20.47 21.68
CA ALA A 435 32.94 20.25 22.35
C ALA A 435 33.49 21.56 22.91
N ARG A 436 33.43 22.65 22.18
CA ARG A 436 33.83 23.99 22.62
C ARG A 436 33.02 24.48 23.81
N VAL A 437 31.67 24.31 23.77
CA VAL A 437 30.79 24.67 24.90
C VAL A 437 31.16 23.88 26.17
N LYS A 438 31.44 22.58 26.05
CA LYS A 438 31.92 21.77 27.17
C LYS A 438 33.25 22.23 27.73
N GLY A 439 34.07 22.87 26.89
CA GLY A 439 35.30 23.53 27.28
C GLY A 439 35.10 24.93 27.90
N GLY A 440 33.88 25.41 28.04
CA GLY A 440 33.55 26.70 28.64
C GLY A 440 33.42 27.87 27.65
N ASP A 441 33.38 27.60 26.32
CA ASP A 441 33.26 28.62 25.29
C ASP A 441 31.77 29.07 25.14
N LEU A 442 31.48 30.28 25.65
CA LEU A 442 30.16 30.88 25.61
C LEU A 442 29.75 31.34 24.20
N GLU A 443 30.68 31.75 23.36
CA GLU A 443 30.38 32.15 21.97
C GLU A 443 29.91 30.94 21.15
N ALA A 444 30.49 29.74 21.40
CA ALA A 444 30.06 28.51 20.78
C ALA A 444 28.61 28.15 21.20
N PHE A 445 28.24 28.41 22.46
CA PHE A 445 26.85 28.21 22.90
C PHE A 445 25.90 29.21 22.26
N GLU A 446 26.27 30.47 22.15
CA GLU A 446 25.47 31.48 21.41
C GLU A 446 25.26 31.06 19.94
N GLY A 447 26.28 30.45 19.32
CA GLY A 447 26.18 29.86 17.98
C GLY A 447 25.11 28.75 17.90
N LEU A 448 25.02 27.87 18.91
CA LEU A 448 23.98 26.85 19.01
C LEU A 448 22.60 27.49 19.23
N VAL A 449 22.48 28.50 20.10
CA VAL A 449 21.23 29.22 20.31
C VAL A 449 20.72 29.83 19.02
N ARG A 450 21.55 30.59 18.30
CA ARG A 450 21.18 31.22 16.99
C ARG A 450 20.73 30.19 15.95
N ARG A 451 21.36 28.98 15.95
CA ARG A 451 21.04 27.91 15.02
C ARG A 451 19.69 27.27 15.31
N TYR A 452 19.33 27.11 16.60
CA TYR A 452 18.20 26.31 17.00
C TYR A 452 17.00 27.11 17.58
N ASP A 453 17.14 28.39 17.86
CA ASP A 453 16.11 29.23 18.47
C ASP A 453 14.74 29.10 17.80
N ARG A 454 14.66 29.40 16.51
CA ARG A 454 13.40 29.30 15.74
C ARG A 454 12.85 27.89 15.68
N ARG A 455 13.73 26.90 15.65
CA ARG A 455 13.34 25.47 15.62
C ARG A 455 12.72 25.04 16.93
N ILE A 456 13.35 25.37 18.05
CA ILE A 456 12.87 25.07 19.39
C ILE A 456 11.55 25.79 19.66
N TYR A 457 11.43 27.05 19.27
CA TYR A 457 10.16 27.80 19.36
C TYR A 457 9.02 27.08 18.62
N ARG A 458 9.22 26.66 17.36
CA ARG A 458 8.18 25.92 16.59
C ARG A 458 7.80 24.59 17.26
N ILE A 459 8.78 23.86 17.77
CA ILE A 459 8.54 22.60 18.50
C ILE A 459 7.69 22.89 19.75
N LEU A 460 8.08 23.86 20.57
CA LEU A 460 7.31 24.25 21.76
C LEU A 460 5.92 24.75 21.40
N MET A 461 5.78 25.56 20.37
CA MET A 461 4.48 26.00 19.87
C MET A 461 3.60 24.80 19.43
N SER A 462 4.20 23.77 18.84
CA SER A 462 3.48 22.54 18.49
C SER A 462 3.02 21.73 19.71
N VAL A 463 3.73 21.85 20.84
CA VAL A 463 3.38 21.17 22.10
C VAL A 463 2.34 21.99 22.88
N THR A 464 2.65 23.25 23.19
CA THR A 464 1.88 24.11 24.11
C THR A 464 0.63 24.69 23.47
N GLY A 465 0.68 24.98 22.17
CA GLY A 465 -0.39 25.63 21.43
C GLY A 465 -0.52 27.12 21.68
N ARG A 466 0.40 27.76 22.43
CA ARG A 466 0.37 29.19 22.78
C ARG A 466 1.73 29.83 22.59
N ALA A 467 1.74 31.03 22.03
CA ALA A 467 2.96 31.77 21.72
C ALA A 467 3.73 32.14 23.01
N GLU A 468 3.06 32.64 24.05
CA GLU A 468 3.65 32.98 25.34
C GLU A 468 4.40 31.78 25.97
N ASP A 469 3.69 30.62 26.06
CA ASP A 469 4.25 29.40 26.62
C ASP A 469 5.45 28.89 25.78
N ALA A 470 5.41 29.11 24.47
CA ALA A 470 6.48 28.71 23.55
C ALA A 470 7.71 29.63 23.66
N GLU A 471 7.53 30.95 23.82
CA GLU A 471 8.60 31.92 24.01
C GLU A 471 9.34 31.66 25.34
N ASP A 472 8.59 31.61 26.45
CA ASP A 472 9.16 31.33 27.77
C ASP A 472 9.80 29.92 27.83
N GLY A 473 9.15 28.93 27.17
CA GLY A 473 9.67 27.59 27.05
C GLY A 473 11.00 27.54 26.30
N THR A 474 11.15 28.35 25.24
CA THR A 474 12.39 28.42 24.45
C THR A 474 13.57 28.88 25.29
N GLN A 475 13.37 29.94 26.10
CA GLN A 475 14.39 30.42 27.03
C GLN A 475 14.75 29.33 28.06
N SER A 476 13.73 28.69 28.67
CA SER A 476 13.94 27.61 29.64
C SER A 476 14.68 26.40 29.05
N VAL A 477 14.43 26.05 27.79
CA VAL A 477 15.11 24.96 27.08
C VAL A 477 16.60 25.25 26.92
N PHE A 478 16.97 26.46 26.51
CA PHE A 478 18.38 26.82 26.33
C PHE A 478 19.11 26.93 27.66
N LEU A 479 18.49 27.43 28.71
CA LEU A 479 19.06 27.41 30.06
C LEU A 479 19.34 25.97 30.53
N LYS A 480 18.35 25.08 30.40
CA LYS A 480 18.52 23.66 30.74
C LYS A 480 19.55 22.97 29.85
N ALA A 481 19.59 23.32 28.57
CA ALA A 481 20.60 22.78 27.64
C ALA A 481 22.01 23.19 28.07
N PHE A 482 22.22 24.46 28.44
CA PHE A 482 23.50 24.94 28.91
C PHE A 482 23.96 24.22 30.21
N GLU A 483 23.06 24.09 31.18
CA GLU A 483 23.35 23.37 32.45
C GLU A 483 23.64 21.88 32.23
N GLN A 484 23.04 21.24 31.22
CA GLN A 484 23.11 19.80 31.02
C GLN A 484 24.04 19.37 29.88
N ILE A 485 24.60 20.31 29.09
CA ILE A 485 25.44 19.97 27.92
C ILE A 485 26.68 19.15 28.33
N GLY A 486 27.19 19.36 29.52
CA GLY A 486 28.29 18.56 30.08
C GLY A 486 27.96 17.06 30.22
N LYS A 487 26.68 16.73 30.38
CA LYS A 487 26.16 15.34 30.49
C LYS A 487 25.78 14.73 29.12
N PHE A 488 25.79 15.53 28.06
CA PHE A 488 25.50 15.04 26.71
C PHE A 488 26.61 14.11 26.23
N ARG A 489 26.34 12.83 26.02
CA ARG A 489 27.31 11.77 25.73
C ARG A 489 27.52 11.53 24.22
N GLY A 490 26.82 12.23 23.32
CA GLY A 490 26.92 12.02 21.88
C GLY A 490 26.25 10.71 21.38
N ALA A 491 25.39 10.08 22.18
CA ALA A 491 24.63 8.89 21.77
C ALA A 491 23.53 9.19 20.73
N SER A 492 23.30 10.45 20.43
CA SER A 492 22.42 10.96 19.36
C SER A 492 22.97 12.30 18.90
N LYS A 493 22.48 12.83 17.76
CA LYS A 493 22.80 14.20 17.35
C LYS A 493 22.38 15.21 18.43
N PHE A 494 23.11 16.30 18.57
CA PHE A 494 22.79 17.38 19.50
C PHE A 494 21.38 17.94 19.24
N SER A 495 21.00 18.09 17.97
CA SER A 495 19.66 18.53 17.57
C SER A 495 18.55 17.63 18.11
N THR A 496 18.73 16.30 18.12
CA THR A 496 17.76 15.31 18.64
C THR A 496 17.66 15.40 20.17
N TRP A 497 18.81 15.53 20.83
CA TRP A 497 18.86 15.69 22.29
C TRP A 497 18.18 17.01 22.74
N LEU A 498 18.49 18.13 22.08
CA LEU A 498 17.89 19.43 22.37
C LEU A 498 16.36 19.43 22.14
N THR A 499 15.91 18.78 21.06
CA THR A 499 14.49 18.58 20.78
C THR A 499 13.77 17.83 21.89
N ARG A 500 14.41 16.79 22.44
CA ARG A 500 13.87 16.05 23.60
C ARG A 500 13.74 16.93 24.84
N VAL A 501 14.72 17.80 25.08
CA VAL A 501 14.64 18.79 26.17
C VAL A 501 13.44 19.73 25.95
N ALA A 502 13.24 20.20 24.72
CA ALA A 502 12.12 21.09 24.37
C ALA A 502 10.75 20.41 24.53
N ILE A 503 10.59 19.18 24.07
CA ILE A 503 9.34 18.42 24.22
C ILE A 503 9.00 18.21 25.70
N ASN A 504 9.98 17.79 26.51
CA ASN A 504 9.78 17.59 27.94
C ASN A 504 9.39 18.89 28.66
N GLU A 505 10.02 20.01 28.29
CA GLU A 505 9.65 21.33 28.82
C GLU A 505 8.21 21.69 28.46
N GLY A 506 7.82 21.56 27.18
CA GLY A 506 6.47 21.85 26.74
C GLY A 506 5.40 20.98 27.40
N LEU A 507 5.69 19.67 27.58
CA LEU A 507 4.79 18.75 28.28
C LEU A 507 4.66 19.08 29.78
N ASN A 508 5.73 19.52 30.44
CA ASN A 508 5.67 19.94 31.84
C ASN A 508 4.77 21.19 31.99
N ARG A 509 4.94 22.18 31.13
CA ARG A 509 4.07 23.38 31.12
C ARG A 509 2.59 23.04 30.90
N LEU A 510 2.31 22.08 30.02
CA LEU A 510 0.94 21.59 29.82
C LEU A 510 0.37 20.90 31.07
N ARG A 511 1.18 20.11 31.80
CA ARG A 511 0.76 19.42 33.03
C ARG A 511 0.51 20.43 34.15
N GLU A 512 1.41 21.37 34.38
CA GLU A 512 1.26 22.42 35.36
C GLU A 512 -0.03 23.22 35.15
N ARG A 513 -0.33 23.55 33.91
CA ARG A 513 -1.55 24.25 33.54
C ARG A 513 -2.83 23.41 33.74
N LYS A 514 -2.80 22.11 33.37
CA LYS A 514 -3.93 21.20 33.64
C LYS A 514 -4.17 21.07 35.14
N ASN A 515 -3.14 21.01 35.95
CA ASN A 515 -3.25 20.97 37.40
C ASN A 515 -3.84 22.27 37.97
N LEU A 516 -3.57 23.43 37.36
CA LEU A 516 -4.17 24.71 37.73
C LEU A 516 -5.65 24.81 37.30
N GLN A 517 -6.02 24.21 36.16
CA GLN A 517 -7.40 24.18 35.68
C GLN A 517 -8.26 23.10 36.35
N SER A 518 -7.68 22.01 36.87
CA SER A 518 -8.41 20.94 37.57
C SER A 518 -8.86 21.31 38.97
N LEU A 519 -8.54 22.51 39.44
CA LEU A 519 -9.11 23.07 40.67
C LEU A 519 -10.48 23.73 40.42
N ASP A 520 -10.87 23.96 39.17
CA ASP A 520 -12.13 24.63 38.79
C ASP A 520 -13.11 23.80 37.96
N GLU A 521 -12.72 22.64 37.38
CA GLU A 521 -13.66 21.80 36.60
C GLU A 521 -13.27 20.31 36.63
N ASP A 522 -14.26 19.47 36.94
CA ASP A 522 -14.17 18.01 36.89
C ASP A 522 -13.84 17.51 35.47
N GLY A 523 -12.78 16.68 35.39
CA GLY A 523 -12.21 16.23 34.15
C GLY A 523 -13.11 15.33 33.32
N VAL A 524 -13.31 15.69 32.07
CA VAL A 524 -13.78 14.78 31.02
C VAL A 524 -12.58 14.40 30.17
N ASN A 525 -12.17 13.14 30.28
CA ASN A 525 -11.25 12.49 29.34
C ASN A 525 -11.98 12.30 28.02
N HIS A 526 -11.85 13.25 27.10
CA HIS A 526 -12.23 13.05 25.72
C HIS A 526 -11.05 12.42 24.95
N GLU A 527 -10.90 11.11 25.01
CA GLU A 527 -10.44 10.34 23.87
C GLU A 527 -11.60 10.28 22.86
N GLU A 528 -11.92 11.41 22.24
CA GLU A 528 -12.81 11.39 21.08
C GLU A 528 -12.11 10.60 19.96
N GLU A 529 -12.70 9.46 19.65
CA GLU A 529 -12.33 8.59 18.55
C GLU A 529 -12.46 9.39 17.25
N PHE A 530 -11.32 9.88 16.74
CA PHE A 530 -11.28 10.63 15.48
C PHE A 530 -11.75 9.72 14.35
N ARG A 531 -12.91 10.01 13.77
CA ARG A 531 -13.44 9.38 12.56
C ARG A 531 -13.23 10.34 11.40
N PRO A 532 -12.29 10.06 10.45
CA PRO A 532 -12.12 10.90 9.28
C PRO A 532 -13.41 10.95 8.46
N ARG A 533 -13.90 12.15 8.16
CA ARG A 533 -14.98 12.34 7.19
C ARG A 533 -14.41 12.06 5.79
N GLN A 534 -15.27 11.64 4.84
CA GLN A 534 -14.87 11.48 3.44
C GLN A 534 -14.24 12.78 2.95
N VAL A 535 -12.96 12.77 2.67
CA VAL A 535 -12.24 13.93 2.17
C VAL A 535 -12.40 13.96 0.65
N GLN A 536 -13.15 14.91 0.12
CA GLN A 536 -13.25 15.17 -1.31
C GLN A 536 -11.86 15.48 -1.89
N ALA A 537 -11.59 15.04 -3.12
CA ALA A 537 -10.37 15.40 -3.82
C ALA A 537 -10.34 16.94 -4.03
N TRP A 538 -9.18 17.54 -3.87
CA TRP A 538 -8.99 18.96 -4.17
C TRP A 538 -9.09 19.16 -5.69
N GLU A 539 -10.00 20.04 -6.12
CA GLU A 539 -10.27 20.29 -7.54
C GLU A 539 -9.20 21.17 -8.20
N ASP A 540 -8.50 21.99 -7.43
CA ASP A 540 -7.50 22.94 -7.91
C ASP A 540 -6.14 22.75 -7.21
N ASN A 541 -5.05 23.08 -7.93
CA ASN A 541 -3.71 23.08 -7.34
C ASN A 541 -3.58 24.23 -6.33
N PRO A 542 -3.32 23.95 -5.03
CA PRO A 542 -3.20 24.96 -3.99
C PRO A 542 -2.17 26.06 -4.28
N GLU A 543 -1.07 25.74 -5.00
CA GLU A 543 -0.03 26.70 -5.38
C GLU A 543 -0.52 27.76 -6.37
N GLN A 544 -1.62 27.52 -7.08
CA GLN A 544 -2.22 28.47 -8.02
C GLN A 544 -3.24 29.38 -7.37
N LEU A 545 -3.77 29.00 -6.19
CA LEU A 545 -4.85 29.72 -5.51
C LEU A 545 -4.38 30.70 -4.45
N TYR A 546 -3.22 30.44 -3.84
CA TYR A 546 -2.70 31.20 -2.71
C TYR A 546 -1.25 31.56 -2.87
N SER A 547 -0.83 32.74 -2.42
CA SER A 547 0.58 33.09 -2.29
C SER A 547 1.27 32.17 -1.26
N LYS A 548 2.59 32.01 -1.38
CA LYS A 548 3.37 31.20 -0.41
C LYS A 548 3.17 31.62 1.05
N THR A 549 2.94 32.91 1.28
CA THR A 549 2.71 33.48 2.64
C THR A 549 1.32 33.10 3.16
N GLU A 550 0.29 33.20 2.32
CA GLU A 550 -1.08 32.82 2.68
C GLU A 550 -1.19 31.32 2.93
N MET A 551 -0.57 30.51 2.06
CA MET A 551 -0.52 29.06 2.22
C MET A 551 0.14 28.67 3.54
N ARG A 552 1.26 29.29 3.89
CA ARG A 552 1.93 29.04 5.17
C ARG A 552 1.02 29.36 6.35
N GLY A 553 0.32 30.50 6.33
CA GLY A 553 -0.64 30.86 7.39
C GLY A 553 -1.83 29.90 7.47
N LEU A 554 -2.30 29.34 6.35
CA LEU A 554 -3.35 28.31 6.34
C LEU A 554 -2.88 27.02 7.00
N VAL A 555 -1.69 26.54 6.63
CA VAL A 555 -1.09 25.32 7.20
C VAL A 555 -0.83 25.49 8.71
N GLU A 556 -0.29 26.62 9.13
CA GLU A 556 -0.06 26.91 10.56
C GLU A 556 -1.37 26.88 11.36
N ARG A 557 -2.43 27.52 10.88
CA ARG A 557 -3.74 27.48 11.54
C ARG A 557 -4.36 26.08 11.56
N ALA A 558 -4.19 25.31 10.48
CA ALA A 558 -4.69 23.95 10.42
C ALA A 558 -3.92 23.02 11.38
N LEU A 559 -2.59 23.16 11.48
CA LEU A 559 -1.77 22.44 12.45
C LEU A 559 -2.21 22.71 13.90
N MET A 560 -2.58 23.95 14.20
CA MET A 560 -3.02 24.32 15.56
C MET A 560 -4.35 23.68 15.96
N LYS A 561 -5.18 23.24 14.99
CA LYS A 561 -6.43 22.51 15.26
C LYS A 561 -6.19 21.03 15.63
N LEU A 562 -5.02 20.48 15.36
CA LEU A 562 -4.71 19.10 15.70
C LEU A 562 -4.46 18.95 17.22
N PRO A 563 -4.87 17.81 17.84
CA PRO A 563 -4.43 17.46 19.17
C PRO A 563 -2.90 17.43 19.26
N SER A 564 -2.34 17.91 20.38
CA SER A 564 -0.89 18.11 20.55
C SER A 564 -0.06 16.87 20.21
N MET A 565 -0.54 15.68 20.56
CA MET A 565 0.15 14.40 20.31
C MET A 565 0.33 14.08 18.80
N TYR A 566 -0.58 14.53 17.94
CA TYR A 566 -0.51 14.36 16.49
C TYR A 566 0.25 15.51 15.85
N ARG A 567 -0.01 16.73 16.31
CA ARG A 567 0.64 17.96 15.85
C ARG A 567 2.16 17.87 16.02
N MET A 568 2.65 17.45 17.21
CA MET A 568 4.09 17.27 17.46
C MET A 568 4.75 16.33 16.46
N VAL A 569 4.12 15.21 16.16
CA VAL A 569 4.69 14.23 15.22
C VAL A 569 4.76 14.78 13.81
N VAL A 570 3.71 15.47 13.35
CA VAL A 570 3.68 16.12 12.03
C VAL A 570 4.73 17.22 11.95
N VAL A 571 4.86 18.07 12.98
CA VAL A 571 5.86 19.14 12.99
C VAL A 571 7.28 18.58 12.96
N LEU A 572 7.60 17.58 13.77
CA LEU A 572 8.94 16.99 13.76
C LEU A 572 9.29 16.34 12.42
N ARG A 573 8.36 15.61 11.81
CA ARG A 573 8.62 14.85 10.58
C ARG A 573 8.53 15.70 9.30
N ASP A 574 7.49 16.53 9.19
CA ASP A 574 7.13 17.19 7.93
C ASP A 574 7.61 18.65 7.87
N VAL A 575 7.79 19.31 9.03
CA VAL A 575 8.27 20.69 9.10
C VAL A 575 9.77 20.75 9.44
N GLU A 576 10.18 20.00 10.47
CA GLU A 576 11.56 20.01 10.97
C GLU A 576 12.45 18.90 10.38
N GLN A 577 11.87 18.03 9.53
CA GLN A 577 12.57 17.02 8.73
C GLN A 577 13.44 16.04 9.54
N PHE A 578 13.03 15.72 10.78
CA PHE A 578 13.68 14.66 11.53
C PHE A 578 13.46 13.30 10.84
N SER A 579 14.42 12.40 10.91
CA SER A 579 14.18 11.00 10.55
C SER A 579 13.11 10.38 11.47
N THR A 580 12.53 9.26 11.06
CA THR A 580 11.53 8.57 11.87
C THR A 580 12.11 8.14 13.22
N GLU A 581 13.36 7.69 13.21
CA GLU A 581 14.13 7.23 14.38
C GLU A 581 14.47 8.40 15.32
N GLU A 582 14.92 9.52 14.77
CA GLU A 582 15.20 10.74 15.52
C GLU A 582 13.94 11.29 16.19
N ALA A 583 12.83 11.36 15.46
CA ALA A 583 11.53 11.82 15.99
C ALA A 583 10.99 10.85 17.06
N ALA A 584 11.11 9.54 16.85
CA ALA A 584 10.72 8.52 17.83
C ALA A 584 11.55 8.65 19.12
N THR A 585 12.87 8.81 18.98
CA THR A 585 13.78 9.03 20.12
C THR A 585 13.44 10.32 20.86
N ALA A 586 13.19 11.42 20.14
CA ALA A 586 12.83 12.70 20.73
C ALA A 586 11.51 12.67 21.51
N LEU A 587 10.52 11.93 21.00
CA LEU A 587 9.20 11.79 21.63
C LEU A 587 9.12 10.65 22.67
N GLY A 588 10.16 9.83 22.82
CA GLY A 588 10.14 8.64 23.68
C GLY A 588 9.13 7.59 23.21
N LEU A 589 8.88 7.51 21.89
CA LEU A 589 7.96 6.57 21.27
C LEU A 589 8.70 5.44 20.58
N ARG A 590 8.03 4.29 20.44
CA ARG A 590 8.48 3.27 19.49
C ARG A 590 8.20 3.75 18.07
N VAL A 591 9.07 3.41 17.12
CA VAL A 591 8.94 3.80 15.71
C VAL A 591 7.55 3.48 15.11
N PRO A 592 6.93 2.30 15.35
CA PRO A 592 5.59 2.03 14.87
C PRO A 592 4.53 2.98 15.43
N ALA A 593 4.61 3.32 16.74
CA ALA A 593 3.69 4.26 17.36
C ALA A 593 3.83 5.68 16.77
N LEU A 594 5.05 6.10 16.47
CA LEU A 594 5.31 7.37 15.79
C LEU A 594 4.66 7.38 14.40
N LYS A 595 4.88 6.32 13.60
CA LYS A 595 4.32 6.20 12.23
C LYS A 595 2.78 6.28 12.25
N THR A 596 2.13 5.58 13.18
CA THR A 596 0.68 5.63 13.35
C THR A 596 0.20 7.04 13.70
N ARG A 597 0.87 7.71 14.64
CA ARG A 597 0.52 9.09 15.02
C ARG A 597 0.77 10.07 13.87
N LEU A 598 1.83 9.91 13.11
CA LEU A 598 2.12 10.73 11.93
C LEU A 598 1.02 10.61 10.88
N LEU A 599 0.61 9.38 10.58
CA LEU A 599 -0.47 9.13 9.62
C LEU A 599 -1.77 9.81 10.07
N ARG A 600 -2.18 9.59 11.31
CA ARG A 600 -3.39 10.24 11.87
C ARG A 600 -3.27 11.76 11.86
N GLY A 601 -2.11 12.30 12.24
CA GLY A 601 -1.85 13.74 12.22
C GLY A 601 -1.97 14.34 10.81
N ARG A 602 -1.44 13.66 9.79
CA ARG A 602 -1.56 14.10 8.39
C ARG A 602 -3.00 14.07 7.89
N LEU A 603 -3.78 13.05 8.26
CA LEU A 603 -5.19 12.96 7.91
C LEU A 603 -6.00 14.10 8.55
N MET A 604 -5.78 14.37 9.84
CA MET A 604 -6.41 15.49 10.53
C MET A 604 -6.02 16.83 9.92
N LEU A 605 -4.76 17.00 9.54
CA LEU A 605 -4.28 18.21 8.86
C LEU A 605 -4.96 18.40 7.50
N ARG A 606 -5.08 17.32 6.71
CA ARG A 606 -5.77 17.33 5.42
C ARG A 606 -7.25 17.72 5.59
N GLU A 607 -7.94 17.16 6.57
CA GLU A 607 -9.33 17.50 6.88
C GLU A 607 -9.47 18.97 7.34
N ALA A 608 -8.55 19.47 8.16
CA ALA A 608 -8.53 20.86 8.59
C ALA A 608 -8.25 21.84 7.45
N LEU A 609 -7.56 21.40 6.40
CA LEU A 609 -7.26 22.18 5.20
C LEU A 609 -8.35 22.06 4.13
N ALA A 610 -9.16 20.99 4.11
CA ALA A 610 -10.17 20.72 3.09
C ALA A 610 -11.12 21.90 2.81
N PRO A 611 -11.65 22.66 3.83
CA PRO A 611 -12.54 23.79 3.59
C PRO A 611 -11.93 24.93 2.75
N TYR A 612 -10.61 24.99 2.66
CA TYR A 612 -9.90 26.03 1.92
C TYR A 612 -9.64 25.66 0.44
N PHE A 613 -9.83 24.36 0.10
CA PHE A 613 -9.51 23.81 -1.24
C PHE A 613 -10.69 23.13 -1.93
N VAL A 614 -11.85 23.05 -1.27
CA VAL A 614 -13.10 22.51 -1.84
C VAL A 614 -14.04 23.66 -2.13
N GLY A 615 -14.12 24.09 -3.40
CA GLY A 615 -15.09 25.03 -3.95
C GLY A 615 -14.82 26.51 -3.62
N ARG A 616 -15.13 27.40 -4.57
CA ARG A 616 -15.13 28.86 -4.40
C ARG A 616 -16.13 29.31 -3.32
N GLY A 617 -15.80 29.11 -2.05
CA GLY A 617 -16.52 29.64 -0.91
C GLY A 617 -15.79 30.84 -0.34
N ARG A 618 -16.42 32.00 -0.40
CA ARG A 618 -15.98 33.29 0.15
C ARG A 618 -15.19 33.14 1.45
N VAL A 619 -13.95 33.62 1.43
CA VAL A 619 -13.17 33.89 2.64
C VAL A 619 -14.01 34.78 3.53
N PRO A 620 -14.31 34.44 4.79
CA PRO A 620 -14.87 35.39 5.75
C PRO A 620 -13.82 36.45 6.03
N GLN A 621 -14.07 37.68 5.63
CA GLN A 621 -13.24 38.81 6.08
C GLN A 621 -13.31 38.91 7.60
N PRO A 622 -12.21 39.17 8.30
CA PRO A 622 -12.24 39.43 9.72
C PRO A 622 -13.10 40.70 9.95
N ARG A 623 -14.12 40.59 10.78
CA ARG A 623 -14.84 41.75 11.29
C ARG A 623 -13.84 42.52 12.12
N VAL A 624 -13.66 43.80 11.75
CA VAL A 624 -12.96 44.85 12.50
C VAL A 624 -13.60 45.04 13.87
#